data_9616cca2b30c336e1a787b8f612d1a07
#
_entry.id   9616cca2b30c336e1a787b8f612d1a07
#
_cell.length_a   1.000
_cell.length_b   1.000
_cell.length_c   1.000
_cell.angle_alpha   90.00
_cell.angle_beta   90.00
_cell.angle_gamma   90.00
#
_symmetry.space_group_name_H-M   'P 1'
#
loop_
_entity.id
_entity.type
_entity.pdbx_description
1 polymer ?
#
loop_
_entity_poly.entity_id
_entity_poly.type
_entity_poly.pdbx_seq_one_letter_code
_entity_poly.pdbx_strand_id
1 'polypeptide(L)'
;MSQILPGVEVLFVAGFGPISRNTESSAGFYVETLGLPLKPMEGNCDYLLAEEGMLKGVKHFAVWPLSQAATSCFGEEQWPADHPIPQGWIEYEVQDLASATRILSEKGYRLLVANRTEPWGQTVTRLLSPEGLLTGLTITPWLRG
;
A
#
# COMPACT_ATOMS: atom_id res chain seq x y z
N MET A 1 -19.55 -21.99 0.70
CA MET A 1 -18.18 -22.29 1.11
C MET A 1 -17.20 -21.65 0.14
N SER A 2 -16.29 -20.90 0.65
CA SER A 2 -15.27 -20.30 -0.18
C SER A 2 -14.18 -21.31 -0.50
N GLN A 3 -13.67 -21.24 -1.70
CA GLN A 3 -12.49 -22.00 -2.08
C GLN A 3 -11.27 -21.09 -1.97
N ILE A 4 -10.25 -21.58 -1.30
CA ILE A 4 -8.98 -20.90 -1.24
C ILE A 4 -8.18 -21.37 -2.45
N LEU A 5 -7.84 -20.44 -3.32
CA LEU A 5 -7.02 -20.77 -4.47
C LEU A 5 -5.60 -21.07 -4.02
N PRO A 6 -4.97 -22.15 -4.53
CA PRO A 6 -3.61 -22.48 -4.16
C PRO A 6 -2.68 -21.29 -4.42
N GLY A 7 -1.88 -20.95 -3.42
CA GLY A 7 -0.88 -19.92 -3.54
C GLY A 7 -1.36 -18.49 -3.32
N VAL A 8 -2.67 -18.29 -3.21
CA VAL A 8 -3.22 -16.98 -2.90
C VAL A 8 -4.12 -17.14 -1.68
N GLU A 9 -3.58 -16.83 -0.53
CA GLU A 9 -4.34 -16.87 0.71
C GLU A 9 -4.15 -15.55 1.42
N VAL A 10 -5.20 -14.71 1.37
CA VAL A 10 -5.20 -13.41 2.04
C VAL A 10 -5.54 -13.62 3.50
N LEU A 11 -4.66 -13.12 4.37
CA LEU A 11 -4.82 -13.25 5.81
C LEU A 11 -5.60 -12.10 6.41
N PHE A 12 -5.30 -10.86 5.97
CA PHE A 12 -5.99 -9.66 6.44
C PHE A 12 -5.60 -8.47 5.57
N VAL A 13 -6.31 -7.37 5.75
CA VAL A 13 -5.93 -6.10 5.12
C VAL A 13 -4.83 -5.47 5.97
N ALA A 14 -3.62 -5.40 5.41
CA ALA A 14 -2.46 -4.90 6.14
C ALA A 14 -2.50 -3.39 6.32
N GLY A 15 -3.02 -2.67 5.33
CA GLY A 15 -3.13 -1.23 5.43
C GLY A 15 -3.80 -0.63 4.21
N PHE A 16 -4.22 0.63 4.33
CA PHE A 16 -4.80 1.36 3.22
C PHE A 16 -4.76 2.85 3.52
N GLY A 17 -5.05 3.64 2.51
CA GLY A 17 -5.15 5.07 2.68
C GLY A 17 -5.20 5.80 1.35
N PRO A 18 -5.31 7.11 1.40
CA PRO A 18 -5.28 7.92 0.18
C PRO A 18 -3.85 8.08 -0.33
N ILE A 19 -3.74 8.28 -1.63
CA ILE A 19 -2.49 8.71 -2.24
C ILE A 19 -2.63 10.20 -2.49
N SER A 20 -1.69 10.98 -1.97
CA SER A 20 -1.79 12.43 -1.95
C SER A 20 -0.89 13.06 -3.01
N ARG A 21 -1.46 14.04 -3.73
CA ARG A 21 -0.71 14.86 -4.67
C ARG A 21 -0.32 16.20 -4.05
N ASN A 22 -0.83 16.49 -2.85
CA ASN A 22 -0.53 17.70 -2.10
C ASN A 22 -0.68 17.40 -0.62
N THR A 23 0.45 17.19 0.05
CA THR A 23 0.46 16.76 1.44
C THR A 23 -0.19 17.78 2.37
N GLU A 24 0.00 19.07 2.11
CA GLU A 24 -0.59 20.13 2.93
C GLU A 24 -2.13 20.07 2.87
N SER A 25 -2.69 19.94 1.68
CA SER A 25 -4.14 19.82 1.52
C SER A 25 -4.67 18.55 2.17
N SER A 26 -3.95 17.45 2.05
CA SER A 26 -4.35 16.18 2.67
C SER A 26 -4.31 16.29 4.19
N ALA A 27 -3.26 16.88 4.75
CA ALA A 27 -3.18 17.09 6.20
C ALA A 27 -4.33 17.96 6.69
N GLY A 28 -4.65 19.02 5.95
CA GLY A 28 -5.78 19.88 6.30
C GLY A 28 -7.09 19.13 6.36
N PHE A 29 -7.31 18.22 5.42
CA PHE A 29 -8.54 17.45 5.39
C PHE A 29 -8.54 16.34 6.45
N TYR A 30 -7.53 15.47 6.44
CA TYR A 30 -7.55 14.27 7.28
C TYR A 30 -7.23 14.56 8.74
N VAL A 31 -6.29 15.46 9.00
CA VAL A 31 -5.85 15.74 10.37
C VAL A 31 -6.65 16.88 10.98
N GLU A 32 -6.67 18.04 10.31
CA GLU A 32 -7.29 19.24 10.92
C GLU A 32 -8.81 19.17 10.88
N THR A 33 -9.40 18.73 9.78
CA THR A 33 -10.85 18.71 9.65
C THR A 33 -11.48 17.43 10.20
N LEU A 34 -10.97 16.26 9.82
CA LEU A 34 -11.52 14.99 10.31
C LEU A 34 -11.00 14.61 11.69
N GLY A 35 -9.89 15.18 12.12
CA GLY A 35 -9.33 14.88 13.43
C GLY A 35 -8.69 13.51 13.54
N LEU A 36 -8.25 12.92 12.43
CA LEU A 36 -7.59 11.63 12.50
C LEU A 36 -6.24 11.76 13.21
N PRO A 37 -5.88 10.78 14.05
CA PRO A 37 -4.63 10.82 14.83
C PRO A 37 -3.43 10.43 13.98
N LEU A 38 -3.17 11.18 12.93
CA LEU A 38 -2.04 10.94 12.03
C LEU A 38 -0.87 11.83 12.40
N LYS A 39 0.32 11.29 12.28
CA LYS A 39 1.56 12.01 12.55
C LYS A 39 2.54 11.79 11.40
N PRO A 40 3.44 12.76 11.17
CA PRO A 40 4.51 12.54 10.21
C PRO A 40 5.39 11.36 10.65
N MET A 41 5.82 10.57 9.68
CA MET A 41 6.74 9.49 9.94
C MET A 41 8.12 10.06 10.23
N GLU A 42 8.84 9.45 11.16
CA GLU A 42 10.20 9.86 11.45
C GLU A 42 11.06 9.71 10.20
N GLY A 43 11.74 10.77 9.81
CA GLY A 43 12.57 10.79 8.62
C GLY A 43 11.81 11.00 7.30
N ASN A 44 10.48 11.15 7.36
CA ASN A 44 9.66 11.33 6.16
C ASN A 44 8.40 12.10 6.53
N CYS A 45 8.51 13.42 6.62
CA CYS A 45 7.44 14.27 7.13
C CYS A 45 6.22 14.36 6.20
N ASP A 46 6.34 13.91 4.97
CA ASP A 46 5.20 13.95 4.03
C ASP A 46 4.36 12.67 4.09
N TYR A 47 4.86 11.64 4.75
CA TYR A 47 4.11 10.41 4.96
C TYR A 47 3.43 10.49 6.32
N LEU A 48 2.10 10.61 6.31
CA LEU A 48 1.32 10.76 7.52
C LEU A 48 0.69 9.42 7.88
N LEU A 49 0.95 8.93 9.07
CA LEU A 49 0.45 7.63 9.49
C LEU A 49 -0.21 7.67 10.85
N ALA A 50 -1.15 6.75 11.06
CA ALA A 50 -1.70 6.49 12.37
C ALA A 50 -0.76 5.55 13.11
N GLU A 51 -0.30 5.95 14.29
CA GLU A 51 0.51 5.06 15.12
C GLU A 51 -0.33 3.89 15.59
N GLU A 52 0.34 2.76 15.86
CA GLU A 52 -0.33 1.55 16.28
C GLU A 52 -1.26 1.80 17.47
N GLY A 53 -2.51 1.37 17.32
CA GLY A 53 -3.51 1.52 18.37
C GLY A 53 -4.19 2.87 18.46
N MET A 54 -3.73 3.87 17.71
CA MET A 54 -4.31 5.21 17.79
C MET A 54 -5.58 5.34 16.94
N LEU A 55 -5.67 4.61 15.85
CA LEU A 55 -6.88 4.58 15.01
C LEU A 55 -7.44 3.17 15.03
N LYS A 56 -8.59 3.01 15.67
CA LYS A 56 -9.19 1.69 15.86
C LYS A 56 -9.81 1.16 14.57
N GLY A 57 -9.78 -0.16 14.43
CA GLY A 57 -10.43 -0.83 13.31
C GLY A 57 -9.52 -1.05 12.12
N VAL A 58 -8.28 -0.57 12.17
CA VAL A 58 -7.31 -0.76 11.09
C VAL A 58 -5.97 -1.16 11.68
N LYS A 59 -5.20 -1.94 10.92
CA LYS A 59 -3.85 -2.28 11.32
C LYS A 59 -2.87 -1.17 10.94
N HIS A 60 -3.09 -0.54 9.79
CA HIS A 60 -2.25 0.56 9.34
C HIS A 60 -3.06 1.45 8.41
N PHE A 61 -2.99 2.74 8.62
CA PHE A 61 -3.59 3.75 7.75
C PHE A 61 -2.58 4.86 7.55
N ALA A 62 -2.38 5.27 6.31
CA ALA A 62 -1.45 6.35 6.02
C ALA A 62 -1.84 7.12 4.76
N VAL A 63 -1.51 8.41 4.77
CA VAL A 63 -1.56 9.25 3.58
C VAL A 63 -0.20 9.13 2.91
N TRP A 64 -0.16 8.56 1.72
CA TRP A 64 1.08 8.28 1.00
C TRP A 64 1.25 9.26 -0.15
N PRO A 65 2.32 10.08 -0.17
CA PRO A 65 2.54 10.99 -1.28
C PRO A 65 2.71 10.24 -2.60
N LEU A 66 2.08 10.75 -3.66
CA LEU A 66 2.17 10.13 -4.98
C LEU A 66 3.63 9.99 -5.45
N SER A 67 4.46 11.02 -5.19
CA SER A 67 5.87 10.95 -5.57
C SER A 67 6.60 9.81 -4.90
N GLN A 68 6.24 9.50 -3.66
CA GLN A 68 6.86 8.39 -2.94
C GLN A 68 6.34 7.04 -3.45
N ALA A 69 5.05 6.97 -3.77
CA ALA A 69 4.48 5.77 -4.38
C ALA A 69 5.12 5.51 -5.75
N ALA A 70 5.33 6.55 -6.54
CA ALA A 70 6.00 6.45 -7.83
C ALA A 70 7.44 5.96 -7.68
N THR A 71 8.16 6.50 -6.71
CA THR A 71 9.52 6.07 -6.42
C THR A 71 9.57 4.59 -6.04
N SER A 72 8.62 4.16 -5.22
CA SER A 72 8.54 2.76 -4.81
C SER A 72 8.26 1.83 -5.99
N CYS A 73 7.38 2.24 -6.89
CA CYS A 73 6.96 1.36 -8.00
C CYS A 73 7.87 1.46 -9.22
N PHE A 74 8.43 2.64 -9.50
CA PHE A 74 9.13 2.90 -10.76
C PHE A 74 10.54 3.46 -10.59
N GLY A 75 10.93 3.79 -9.37
CA GLY A 75 12.25 4.38 -9.12
C GLY A 75 12.35 5.86 -9.47
N GLU A 76 11.25 6.53 -9.80
CA GLU A 76 11.20 7.93 -10.16
C GLU A 76 10.05 8.61 -9.42
N GLU A 77 10.20 9.88 -9.11
CA GLU A 77 9.19 10.62 -8.35
C GLU A 77 7.95 10.96 -9.18
N GLN A 78 8.08 10.93 -10.50
CA GLN A 78 6.96 11.21 -11.38
C GLN A 78 6.23 9.93 -11.77
N TRP A 79 4.91 9.90 -11.58
CA TRP A 79 4.10 8.75 -11.99
C TRP A 79 4.07 8.69 -13.52
N PRO A 80 4.36 7.51 -14.11
CA PRO A 80 4.40 7.39 -15.57
C PRO A 80 3.07 7.71 -16.24
N ALA A 81 3.13 8.40 -17.36
CA ALA A 81 1.92 8.84 -18.07
C ALA A 81 1.10 7.69 -18.66
N ASP A 82 1.71 6.53 -18.88
CA ASP A 82 1.03 5.37 -19.45
C ASP A 82 0.32 4.49 -18.42
N HIS A 83 0.29 4.94 -17.16
CA HIS A 83 -0.44 4.27 -16.10
C HIS A 83 -1.43 5.22 -15.46
N PRO A 84 -2.67 4.76 -15.14
CA PRO A 84 -3.60 5.59 -14.40
C PRO A 84 -3.00 6.02 -13.07
N ILE A 85 -3.26 7.26 -12.66
CA ILE A 85 -2.78 7.76 -11.38
C ILE A 85 -3.69 7.22 -10.27
N PRO A 86 -3.16 6.47 -9.31
CA PRO A 86 -4.00 5.93 -8.24
C PRO A 86 -4.36 7.01 -7.23
N GLN A 87 -5.59 6.98 -6.73
CA GLN A 87 -6.04 7.91 -5.69
C GLN A 87 -6.00 7.29 -4.30
N GLY A 88 -5.76 5.99 -4.23
CA GLY A 88 -5.65 5.29 -2.97
C GLY A 88 -4.78 4.06 -3.11
N TRP A 89 -4.36 3.55 -1.97
CA TRP A 89 -3.58 2.31 -1.91
C TRP A 89 -4.20 1.37 -0.89
N ILE A 90 -4.02 0.06 -1.14
CA ILE A 90 -4.47 -0.98 -0.20
C ILE A 90 -3.49 -2.14 -0.29
N GLU A 91 -3.15 -2.70 0.86
CA GLU A 91 -2.24 -3.85 0.92
C GLU A 91 -2.92 -5.00 1.64
N TYR A 92 -2.79 -6.18 1.05
CA TYR A 92 -3.32 -7.41 1.61
C TYR A 92 -2.16 -8.28 2.06
N GLU A 93 -2.20 -8.69 3.33
CA GLU A 93 -1.23 -9.62 3.84
C GLU A 93 -1.54 -11.00 3.31
N VAL A 94 -0.54 -11.69 2.75
CA VAL A 94 -0.74 -13.01 2.16
C VAL A 94 0.14 -14.04 2.85
N GLN A 95 -0.29 -15.29 2.80
CA GLN A 95 0.45 -16.38 3.43
C GLN A 95 1.76 -16.67 2.69
N ASP A 96 1.71 -16.68 1.35
CA ASP A 96 2.86 -17.03 0.51
C ASP A 96 2.94 -16.05 -0.64
N LEU A 97 3.82 -15.06 -0.51
CA LEU A 97 3.92 -13.99 -1.51
C LEU A 97 4.47 -14.51 -2.83
N ALA A 98 5.45 -15.39 -2.80
CA ALA A 98 6.04 -15.91 -4.04
C ALA A 98 4.99 -16.62 -4.89
N SER A 99 4.18 -17.47 -4.25
CA SER A 99 3.12 -18.18 -4.95
C SER A 99 2.02 -17.24 -5.44
N ALA A 100 1.63 -16.27 -4.62
CA ALA A 100 0.62 -15.29 -5.02
C ALA A 100 1.09 -14.46 -6.21
N THR A 101 2.34 -14.04 -6.20
CA THR A 101 2.92 -13.27 -7.31
C THR A 101 2.92 -14.09 -8.59
N ARG A 102 3.30 -15.36 -8.50
CA ARG A 102 3.29 -16.26 -9.67
C ARG A 102 1.89 -16.41 -10.25
N ILE A 103 0.90 -16.57 -9.38
CA ILE A 103 -0.49 -16.72 -9.82
C ILE A 103 -0.97 -15.46 -10.55
N LEU A 104 -0.67 -14.29 -10.01
CA LEU A 104 -1.03 -13.03 -10.67
C LEU A 104 -0.39 -12.94 -12.05
N SER A 105 0.89 -13.26 -12.14
CA SER A 105 1.63 -13.21 -13.39
C SER A 105 1.05 -14.22 -14.42
N GLU A 106 0.74 -15.42 -13.97
CA GLU A 106 0.18 -16.46 -14.85
C GLU A 106 -1.20 -16.09 -15.37
N LYS A 107 -1.96 -15.32 -14.59
CA LYS A 107 -3.27 -14.82 -15.01
C LYS A 107 -3.19 -13.59 -15.91
N GLY A 108 -2.01 -13.11 -16.19
CA GLY A 108 -1.81 -12.01 -17.12
C GLY A 108 -1.88 -10.61 -16.50
N TYR A 109 -1.92 -10.48 -15.18
CA TYR A 109 -1.90 -9.17 -14.55
C TYR A 109 -0.53 -8.51 -14.71
N ARG A 110 -0.54 -7.21 -14.99
CA ARG A 110 0.68 -6.44 -15.14
C ARG A 110 1.19 -6.02 -13.76
N LEU A 111 2.32 -6.58 -13.37
CA LEU A 111 2.93 -6.26 -12.08
C LEU A 111 3.84 -5.05 -12.22
N LEU A 112 3.70 -4.09 -11.30
CA LEU A 112 4.58 -2.93 -11.23
C LEU A 112 5.84 -3.26 -10.43
N VAL A 113 5.67 -4.07 -9.39
CA VAL A 113 6.75 -4.53 -8.51
C VAL A 113 6.47 -5.99 -8.20
N ALA A 114 7.50 -6.84 -8.19
CA ALA A 114 7.33 -8.26 -7.88
C ALA A 114 8.34 -8.70 -6.82
N ASN A 115 7.84 -9.20 -5.70
CA ASN A 115 8.63 -9.80 -4.62
C ASN A 115 9.81 -8.92 -4.17
N ARG A 116 9.58 -7.62 -4.06
CA ARG A 116 10.64 -6.69 -3.68
C ARG A 116 10.66 -6.48 -2.17
N THR A 117 11.85 -6.55 -1.57
CA THR A 117 12.02 -6.17 -0.18
C THR A 117 12.31 -4.68 -0.12
N GLU A 118 11.43 -3.96 0.55
CA GLU A 118 11.56 -2.51 0.73
C GLU A 118 12.56 -2.20 1.84
N PRO A 119 13.14 -0.98 1.85
CA PRO A 119 14.12 -0.61 2.88
C PRO A 119 13.62 -0.75 4.31
N TRP A 120 12.29 -0.65 4.51
CA TRP A 120 11.70 -0.78 5.86
C TRP A 120 11.36 -2.22 6.24
N GLY A 121 11.75 -3.22 5.42
CA GLY A 121 11.64 -4.63 5.79
C GLY A 121 10.41 -5.37 5.28
N GLN A 122 9.54 -4.68 4.59
CA GLN A 122 8.37 -5.27 3.94
C GLN A 122 8.78 -5.93 2.63
N THR A 123 8.21 -7.11 2.32
CA THR A 123 8.34 -7.69 0.98
C THR A 123 6.99 -7.57 0.30
N VAL A 124 6.97 -7.06 -0.93
CA VAL A 124 5.71 -6.67 -1.57
C VAL A 124 5.71 -6.87 -3.07
N THR A 125 4.54 -7.23 -3.59
CA THR A 125 4.23 -7.23 -5.02
C THR A 125 3.12 -6.22 -5.23
N ARG A 126 3.28 -5.33 -6.21
CA ARG A 126 2.31 -4.25 -6.46
C ARG A 126 1.80 -4.25 -7.88
N LEU A 127 0.53 -3.94 -8.01
CA LEU A 127 -0.14 -3.77 -9.30
C LEU A 127 -1.30 -2.79 -9.10
N LEU A 128 -1.88 -2.34 -10.21
CA LEU A 128 -3.11 -1.55 -10.16
C LEU A 128 -4.30 -2.50 -10.26
N SER A 129 -5.27 -2.32 -9.37
CA SER A 129 -6.52 -3.10 -9.45
C SER A 129 -7.34 -2.63 -10.64
N PRO A 130 -8.42 -3.36 -10.99
CA PRO A 130 -9.32 -2.91 -12.07
C PRO A 130 -9.85 -1.49 -11.86
N GLU A 131 -10.01 -1.06 -10.60
CA GLU A 131 -10.50 0.28 -10.26
C GLU A 131 -9.39 1.33 -10.26
N GLY A 132 -8.14 0.92 -10.43
CA GLY A 132 -7.02 1.85 -10.38
C GLY A 132 -6.45 2.10 -9.00
N LEU A 133 -6.75 1.24 -8.02
CA LEU A 133 -6.11 1.32 -6.70
C LEU A 133 -4.71 0.73 -6.76
N LEU A 134 -3.76 1.37 -6.13
CA LEU A 134 -2.43 0.80 -6.00
C LEU A 134 -2.50 -0.32 -4.96
N THR A 135 -2.49 -1.54 -5.45
CA THR A 135 -2.76 -2.73 -4.64
C THR A 135 -1.45 -3.48 -4.40
N GLY A 136 -1.20 -3.81 -3.15
CA GLY A 136 -0.05 -4.61 -2.76
C GLY A 136 -0.47 -5.93 -2.16
N LEU A 137 0.27 -6.98 -2.51
CA LEU A 137 0.27 -8.23 -1.76
C LEU A 137 1.56 -8.24 -0.98
N THR A 138 1.50 -8.50 0.32
CA THR A 138 2.63 -8.17 1.17
C THR A 138 2.88 -9.19 2.26
N ILE A 139 4.13 -9.24 2.68
CA ILE A 139 4.53 -9.83 3.95
C ILE A 139 5.09 -8.71 4.80
N THR A 140 4.39 -8.40 5.88
CA THR A 140 4.72 -7.29 6.77
C THR A 140 4.95 -7.85 8.18
N PRO A 141 6.21 -8.21 8.51
CA PRO A 141 6.49 -8.97 9.74
C PRO A 141 5.94 -8.33 11.00
N TRP A 142 6.02 -6.99 11.11
CA TRP A 142 5.58 -6.31 12.33
C TRP A 142 4.05 -6.29 12.52
N LEU A 143 3.28 -6.68 11.51
CA LEU A 143 1.83 -6.77 11.63
C LEU A 143 1.35 -8.18 11.97
N ARG A 144 2.26 -9.15 12.01
CA ARG A 144 1.91 -10.55 12.22
C ARG A 144 2.11 -11.03 13.66
N GLY A 145 2.52 -10.16 14.52
CA GLY A 145 2.90 -10.46 15.88
C GLY A 145 1.85 -11.13 16.77
#